data_3bd44a0b86b664f7501d3e6100e5ebfd
#
_entry.id   3bd44a0b86b664f7501d3e6100e5ebfd
#
_cell.length_a   1.000
_cell.length_b   1.000
_cell.length_c   1.000
_cell.angle_alpha   90.00
_cell.angle_beta   90.00
_cell.angle_gamma   90.00
#
_symmetry.space_group_name_H-M   'P 1'
#
loop_
_entity.id
_entity.type
_entity.pdbx_description
1 polymer ?
#
loop_
_entity_poly.entity_id
_entity_poly.type
_entity_poly.pdbx_seq_one_letter_code
_entity_poly.pdbx_strand_id
1 'polypeptide(L)'
;LFMIPKKIHYCWFGRGPLPDLAKKCIASWRKYLPEYEIKEWNEDNFDLDAYPYVREAYDSRKFAFVTDVVRLYALYNEGGIYMDTDVEVLKPLDSILHYQAVSGFESQTRIQTGLMACREGHPLFKELLEEYDNLHFIRSNGSLDLTTNVTRITNTCLKYGFVPNNKLQTVNGFTLLPCDYLCPKDLETKELHVTENTLCIHHFDGSWLPKSVKRKRKLQRLLGKRITSWCVWLKRLCSI
;
A
#
# COMPACT_ATOMS: atom_id res chain seq x y z
N LEU A 1 17.85 3.03 -22.58
CA LEU A 1 16.73 2.27 -22.00
C LEU A 1 16.23 3.03 -20.79
N PHE A 2 15.00 3.53 -20.85
CA PHE A 2 14.36 4.22 -19.72
C PHE A 2 14.02 3.17 -18.67
N MET A 3 14.76 3.14 -17.55
CA MET A 3 14.49 2.27 -16.41
C MET A 3 13.74 3.05 -15.32
N ILE A 4 13.10 2.35 -14.40
CA ILE A 4 12.57 2.95 -13.17
C ILE A 4 13.77 3.50 -12.38
N PRO A 5 13.72 4.78 -11.90
CA PRO A 5 14.81 5.38 -11.14
C PRO A 5 15.15 4.60 -9.85
N LYS A 6 16.43 4.53 -9.50
CA LYS A 6 16.91 3.98 -8.23
C LYS A 6 16.63 4.96 -7.07
N LYS A 7 15.37 5.25 -6.85
CA LYS A 7 14.86 6.13 -5.80
C LYS A 7 13.73 5.43 -5.05
N ILE A 8 13.80 5.44 -3.73
CA ILE A 8 12.80 4.89 -2.83
C ILE A 8 12.06 6.04 -2.18
N HIS A 9 10.73 6.02 -2.28
CA HIS A 9 9.84 6.95 -1.58
C HIS A 9 9.13 6.20 -0.46
N TYR A 10 9.01 6.84 0.70
CA TYR A 10 8.10 6.42 1.75
C TYR A 10 7.44 7.63 2.39
N CYS A 11 6.34 7.43 3.07
CA CYS A 11 5.59 8.49 3.73
C CYS A 11 5.59 8.30 5.25
N TRP A 12 5.80 9.42 5.98
CA TRP A 12 5.63 9.42 7.43
C TRP A 12 5.02 10.72 7.90
N PHE A 13 3.72 10.73 8.12
CA PHE A 13 2.94 11.91 8.55
C PHE A 13 2.53 11.80 10.01
N GLY A 14 2.24 12.97 10.65
CA GLY A 14 1.78 13.07 12.03
C GLY A 14 2.90 13.32 13.04
N ARG A 15 4.13 13.61 12.59
CA ARG A 15 5.27 14.02 13.43
C ARG A 15 5.67 13.04 14.53
N GLY A 16 5.13 11.84 14.54
CA GLY A 16 5.48 10.81 15.51
C GLY A 16 6.79 10.08 15.17
N PRO A 17 7.42 9.40 16.14
CA PRO A 17 8.60 8.61 15.89
C PRO A 17 8.27 7.37 15.05
N LEU A 18 9.19 6.94 14.19
CA LEU A 18 9.09 5.67 13.47
C LEU A 18 9.06 4.49 14.45
N PRO A 19 8.09 3.56 14.31
CA PRO A 19 8.07 2.32 15.07
C PRO A 19 9.30 1.44 14.78
N ASP A 20 9.61 0.50 15.68
CA ASP A 20 10.78 -0.38 15.53
C ASP A 20 10.70 -1.24 14.27
N LEU A 21 9.50 -1.70 13.88
CA LEU A 21 9.32 -2.42 12.63
C LEU A 21 9.68 -1.55 11.42
N ALA A 22 9.24 -0.29 11.39
CA ALA A 22 9.58 0.64 10.31
C ALA A 22 11.09 0.87 10.22
N LYS A 23 11.76 1.07 11.37
CA LYS A 23 13.22 1.21 11.42
C LYS A 23 13.92 -0.04 10.87
N LYS A 24 13.44 -1.25 11.24
CA LYS A 24 13.96 -2.53 10.73
C LYS A 24 13.79 -2.63 9.21
N CYS A 25 12.62 -2.29 8.68
CA CYS A 25 12.34 -2.34 7.25
C CYS A 25 13.22 -1.34 6.49
N ILE A 26 13.32 -0.09 6.94
CA ILE A 26 14.20 0.92 6.32
C ILE A 26 15.67 0.50 6.39
N ALA A 27 16.11 -0.15 7.47
CA ALA A 27 17.46 -0.72 7.56
C ALA A 27 17.68 -1.82 6.50
N SER A 28 16.67 -2.63 6.20
CA SER A 28 16.76 -3.62 5.11
C SER A 28 16.91 -2.97 3.74
N TRP A 29 16.24 -1.84 3.50
CA TRP A 29 16.40 -1.08 2.24
C TRP A 29 17.84 -0.61 2.06
N ARG A 30 18.43 0.02 3.09
CA ARG A 30 19.84 0.45 3.05
C ARG A 30 20.82 -0.71 2.84
N LYS A 31 20.50 -1.89 3.40
CA LYS A 31 21.33 -3.09 3.27
C LYS A 31 21.32 -3.66 1.86
N TYR A 32 20.13 -3.84 1.26
CA TYR A 32 19.97 -4.53 -0.02
C TYR A 32 19.95 -3.61 -1.23
N LEU A 33 19.74 -2.29 -1.01
CA LEU A 33 19.61 -1.26 -2.03
C LEU A 33 20.54 -0.07 -1.72
N PRO A 34 21.87 -0.30 -1.50
CA PRO A 34 22.78 0.74 -1.02
C PRO A 34 22.96 1.90 -2.02
N GLU A 35 22.69 1.68 -3.31
CA GLU A 35 22.81 2.68 -4.38
C GLU A 35 21.53 3.50 -4.60
N TYR A 36 20.47 3.21 -3.83
CA TYR A 36 19.19 3.89 -4.02
C TYR A 36 19.12 5.13 -3.12
N GLU A 37 18.68 6.26 -3.68
CA GLU A 37 18.26 7.41 -2.90
C GLU A 37 17.02 7.03 -2.09
N ILE A 38 16.96 7.38 -0.79
CA ILE A 38 15.77 7.17 0.05
C ILE A 38 15.21 8.53 0.43
N LYS A 39 13.98 8.81 -0.01
CA LYS A 39 13.25 10.06 0.24
C LYS A 39 12.04 9.82 1.13
N GLU A 40 12.01 10.49 2.29
CA GLU A 40 10.85 10.60 3.15
C GLU A 40 9.93 11.71 2.67
N TRP A 41 8.63 11.43 2.59
CA TRP A 41 7.57 12.41 2.39
C TRP A 41 6.85 12.66 3.71
N ASN A 42 6.76 13.93 4.08
CA ASN A 42 6.14 14.37 5.32
C ASN A 42 5.62 15.82 5.18
N GLU A 43 5.20 16.43 6.28
CA GLU A 43 4.65 17.79 6.32
C GLU A 43 5.64 18.90 5.92
N ASP A 44 6.93 18.59 5.84
CA ASP A 44 7.95 19.61 5.52
C ASP A 44 8.20 19.71 4.01
N ASN A 45 7.82 18.69 3.24
CA ASN A 45 8.14 18.62 1.82
C ASN A 45 6.96 18.22 0.91
N PHE A 46 5.76 18.06 1.48
CA PHE A 46 4.53 17.87 0.72
C PHE A 46 3.49 18.92 1.13
N ASP A 47 2.92 19.61 0.14
CA ASP A 47 1.85 20.57 0.37
C ASP A 47 0.54 19.83 0.69
N LEU A 48 0.13 19.90 1.96
CA LEU A 48 -1.09 19.25 2.43
C LEU A 48 -2.37 19.88 1.83
N ASP A 49 -2.29 21.09 1.31
CA ASP A 49 -3.42 21.81 0.69
C ASP A 49 -3.52 21.55 -0.82
N ALA A 50 -2.57 20.80 -1.41
CA ALA A 50 -2.60 20.45 -2.83
C ALA A 50 -3.86 19.66 -3.23
N TYR A 51 -4.45 18.92 -2.29
CA TYR A 51 -5.67 18.12 -2.51
C TYR A 51 -6.62 18.28 -1.32
N PRO A 52 -7.90 18.62 -1.52
CA PRO A 52 -8.90 18.68 -0.43
C PRO A 52 -8.95 17.39 0.39
N TYR A 53 -8.88 16.25 -0.29
CA TYR A 53 -8.85 14.92 0.35
C TYR A 53 -7.70 14.77 1.35
N VAL A 54 -6.51 15.24 0.99
CA VAL A 54 -5.31 15.15 1.84
C VAL A 54 -5.47 16.01 3.08
N ARG A 55 -5.91 17.28 2.92
CA ARG A 55 -6.11 18.20 4.05
C ARG A 55 -7.12 17.62 5.02
N GLU A 56 -8.27 17.18 4.54
CA GLU A 56 -9.34 16.61 5.37
C GLU A 56 -8.92 15.30 6.07
N ALA A 57 -8.19 14.42 5.37
CA ALA A 57 -7.66 13.20 5.95
C ALA A 57 -6.61 13.48 7.03
N TYR A 58 -5.73 14.47 6.79
CA TYR A 58 -4.71 14.90 7.74
C TYR A 58 -5.34 15.48 9.02
N ASP A 59 -6.28 16.41 8.90
CA ASP A 59 -6.98 17.04 10.02
C ASP A 59 -7.79 16.00 10.82
N SER A 60 -8.31 14.98 10.14
CA SER A 60 -8.97 13.81 10.76
C SER A 60 -7.98 12.81 11.36
N ARG A 61 -6.66 13.07 11.32
CA ARG A 61 -5.57 12.19 11.77
C ARG A 61 -5.61 10.80 11.12
N LYS A 62 -6.05 10.73 9.87
CA LYS A 62 -6.13 9.51 9.06
C LYS A 62 -4.95 9.44 8.08
N PHE A 63 -3.74 9.44 8.61
CA PHE A 63 -2.50 9.59 7.84
C PHE A 63 -2.30 8.51 6.75
N ALA A 64 -2.85 7.31 6.90
CA ALA A 64 -2.83 6.30 5.84
C ALA A 64 -3.53 6.77 4.56
N PHE A 65 -4.59 7.58 4.66
CA PHE A 65 -5.29 8.14 3.50
C PHE A 65 -4.55 9.34 2.91
N VAL A 66 -3.79 10.08 3.71
CA VAL A 66 -2.81 11.06 3.22
C VAL A 66 -1.75 10.34 2.37
N THR A 67 -1.18 9.24 2.88
CA THR A 67 -0.15 8.49 2.15
C THR A 67 -0.68 7.85 0.88
N ASP A 68 -1.97 7.56 0.78
CA ASP A 68 -2.59 7.02 -0.45
C ASP A 68 -2.49 8.00 -1.63
N VAL A 69 -2.55 9.31 -1.38
CA VAL A 69 -2.34 10.33 -2.42
C VAL A 69 -0.86 10.59 -2.65
N VAL A 70 -0.10 10.78 -1.57
CA VAL A 70 1.31 11.17 -1.66
C VAL A 70 2.17 10.11 -2.36
N ARG A 71 1.86 8.81 -2.19
CA ARG A 71 2.56 7.74 -2.93
C ARG A 71 2.36 7.84 -4.44
N LEU A 72 1.15 8.18 -4.88
CA LEU A 72 0.85 8.36 -6.30
C LEU A 72 1.51 9.63 -6.85
N TYR A 73 1.48 10.71 -6.07
CA TYR A 73 2.15 11.97 -6.38
C TYR A 73 3.66 11.77 -6.56
N ALA A 74 4.32 11.10 -5.61
CA ALA A 74 5.76 10.83 -5.66
C ALA A 74 6.12 10.00 -6.89
N LEU A 75 5.38 8.92 -7.14
CA LEU A 75 5.62 8.03 -8.25
C LEU A 75 5.37 8.69 -9.61
N TYR A 76 4.31 9.49 -9.75
CA TYR A 76 4.03 10.19 -10.99
C TYR A 76 5.08 11.25 -11.30
N ASN A 77 5.44 12.09 -10.30
CA ASN A 77 6.31 13.25 -10.53
C ASN A 77 7.80 12.92 -10.55
N GLU A 78 8.24 11.86 -9.89
CA GLU A 78 9.67 11.54 -9.76
C GLU A 78 10.03 10.14 -10.23
N GLY A 79 9.03 9.29 -10.51
CA GLY A 79 9.29 7.88 -10.73
C GLY A 79 9.89 7.20 -9.50
N GLY A 80 10.48 6.01 -9.68
CA GLY A 80 11.11 5.27 -8.60
C GLY A 80 10.20 4.22 -7.97
N ILE A 81 10.50 3.85 -6.73
CA ILE A 81 9.83 2.80 -5.97
C ILE A 81 9.22 3.43 -4.71
N TYR A 82 7.91 3.32 -4.56
CA TYR A 82 7.26 3.60 -3.29
C TYR A 82 7.22 2.34 -2.43
N MET A 83 7.54 2.46 -1.15
CA MET A 83 7.38 1.38 -0.17
C MET A 83 6.70 1.89 1.10
N ASP A 84 5.72 1.11 1.59
CA ASP A 84 5.19 1.30 2.95
C ASP A 84 6.30 1.01 3.99
N THR A 85 6.27 1.71 5.11
CA THR A 85 7.31 1.59 6.16
C THR A 85 7.37 0.21 6.83
N ASP A 86 6.44 -0.67 6.54
CA ASP A 86 6.40 -2.07 6.99
C ASP A 86 6.69 -3.09 5.87
N VAL A 87 7.32 -2.64 4.79
CA VAL A 87 7.88 -3.51 3.72
C VAL A 87 9.35 -3.80 4.01
N GLU A 88 9.68 -5.06 4.28
CA GLU A 88 11.04 -5.55 4.49
C GLU A 88 11.61 -6.08 3.17
N VAL A 89 12.73 -5.53 2.70
CA VAL A 89 13.44 -6.00 1.50
C VAL A 89 14.36 -7.15 1.87
N LEU A 90 14.35 -8.22 1.06
CA LEU A 90 15.15 -9.44 1.26
C LEU A 90 16.25 -9.61 0.22
N LYS A 91 16.08 -9.00 -0.97
CA LYS A 91 16.98 -9.10 -2.13
C LYS A 91 17.02 -7.78 -2.89
N PRO A 92 18.05 -7.52 -3.73
CA PRO A 92 18.07 -6.38 -4.63
C PRO A 92 16.81 -6.32 -5.51
N LEU A 93 16.31 -5.10 -5.77
CA LEU A 93 15.12 -4.86 -6.59
C LEU A 93 15.44 -4.53 -8.06
N ASP A 94 16.72 -4.63 -8.46
CA ASP A 94 17.16 -4.27 -9.82
C ASP A 94 16.43 -5.07 -10.92
N SER A 95 16.01 -6.31 -10.61
CA SER A 95 15.27 -7.17 -11.53
C SER A 95 13.90 -6.63 -11.95
N ILE A 96 13.31 -5.67 -11.22
CA ILE A 96 12.02 -5.08 -11.57
C ILE A 96 12.14 -3.69 -12.20
N LEU A 97 13.33 -3.09 -12.27
CA LEU A 97 13.51 -1.73 -12.79
C LEU A 97 13.32 -1.60 -14.30
N HIS A 98 13.34 -2.69 -15.05
CA HIS A 98 13.16 -2.69 -16.50
C HIS A 98 11.70 -2.47 -16.94
N TYR A 99 10.72 -2.67 -16.06
CA TYR A 99 9.31 -2.43 -16.36
C TYR A 99 9.01 -0.94 -16.56
N GLN A 100 7.88 -0.63 -17.19
CA GLN A 100 7.37 0.75 -17.23
C GLN A 100 6.78 1.16 -15.87
N ALA A 101 5.95 0.26 -15.34
CA ALA A 101 5.48 0.30 -13.98
C ALA A 101 5.28 -1.15 -13.48
N VAL A 102 5.43 -1.36 -12.18
CA VAL A 102 5.33 -2.68 -11.59
C VAL A 102 4.81 -2.62 -10.14
N SER A 103 3.99 -3.59 -9.80
CA SER A 103 3.64 -3.97 -8.45
C SER A 103 3.33 -5.47 -8.44
N GLY A 104 2.50 -5.93 -7.52
CA GLY A 104 2.09 -7.33 -7.43
C GLY A 104 0.68 -7.50 -6.91
N PHE A 105 0.30 -8.75 -6.78
CA PHE A 105 -0.93 -9.11 -6.11
C PHE A 105 -0.78 -9.02 -4.59
N GLU A 106 -1.78 -8.48 -3.89
CA GLU A 106 -1.92 -8.57 -2.43
C GLU A 106 -2.61 -9.87 -2.02
N SER A 107 -3.51 -10.35 -2.87
CA SER A 107 -4.28 -11.58 -2.73
C SER A 107 -4.62 -12.11 -4.13
N GLN A 108 -5.42 -13.16 -4.22
CA GLN A 108 -5.87 -13.70 -5.51
C GLN A 108 -6.59 -12.65 -6.40
N THR A 109 -7.17 -11.60 -5.81
CA THR A 109 -8.09 -10.69 -6.51
C THR A 109 -7.74 -9.22 -6.40
N ARG A 110 -6.69 -8.85 -5.65
CA ARG A 110 -6.37 -7.45 -5.36
C ARG A 110 -4.93 -7.12 -5.68
N ILE A 111 -4.71 -5.91 -6.16
CA ILE A 111 -3.40 -5.33 -6.41
C ILE A 111 -2.90 -4.70 -5.11
N GLN A 112 -1.68 -5.03 -4.70
CA GLN A 112 -1.06 -4.43 -3.53
C GLN A 112 -0.60 -3.00 -3.79
N THR A 113 -0.50 -2.22 -2.73
CA THR A 113 0.01 -0.84 -2.78
C THR A 113 1.20 -0.59 -1.85
N GLY A 114 1.59 -1.60 -1.07
CA GLY A 114 2.72 -1.52 -0.16
C GLY A 114 4.08 -1.38 -0.85
N LEU A 115 4.21 -1.92 -2.07
CA LEU A 115 5.32 -1.64 -2.98
C LEU A 115 4.76 -1.42 -4.39
N MET A 116 5.02 -0.24 -4.92
CA MET A 116 4.72 0.12 -6.32
C MET A 116 5.91 0.85 -6.90
N ALA A 117 6.18 0.65 -8.17
CA ALA A 117 7.26 1.33 -8.86
C ALA A 117 6.84 1.74 -10.26
N CYS A 118 7.32 2.89 -10.73
CA CYS A 118 7.11 3.29 -12.11
C CYS A 118 8.18 4.27 -12.60
N ARG A 119 8.20 4.48 -13.91
CA ARG A 119 8.91 5.60 -14.54
C ARG A 119 8.14 6.88 -14.27
N GLU A 120 8.86 7.99 -14.19
CA GLU A 120 8.27 9.32 -14.10
C GLU A 120 7.25 9.55 -15.22
N GLY A 121 6.13 10.21 -14.89
CA GLY A 121 5.09 10.56 -15.86
C GLY A 121 4.24 9.38 -16.36
N HIS A 122 4.24 8.22 -15.69
CA HIS A 122 3.49 7.05 -16.16
C HIS A 122 1.97 7.33 -16.21
N PRO A 123 1.29 7.08 -17.39
CA PRO A 123 -0.10 7.51 -17.60
C PRO A 123 -1.10 6.96 -16.58
N LEU A 124 -0.95 5.68 -16.17
CA LEU A 124 -1.84 5.10 -15.18
C LEU A 124 -1.73 5.79 -13.82
N PHE A 125 -0.51 6.18 -13.41
CA PHE A 125 -0.32 6.88 -12.14
C PHE A 125 -0.85 8.31 -12.19
N LYS A 126 -0.82 8.94 -13.38
CA LYS A 126 -1.51 10.22 -13.63
C LYS A 126 -3.02 10.08 -13.41
N GLU A 127 -3.66 9.12 -14.08
CA GLU A 127 -5.10 8.85 -13.96
C GLU A 127 -5.50 8.61 -12.50
N LEU A 128 -4.74 7.77 -11.78
CA LEU A 128 -5.00 7.46 -10.37
C LEU A 128 -4.85 8.69 -9.46
N LEU A 129 -3.91 9.59 -9.76
CA LEU A 129 -3.71 10.82 -9.02
C LEU A 129 -4.82 11.84 -9.30
N GLU A 130 -5.23 12.00 -10.56
CA GLU A 130 -6.31 12.89 -10.99
C GLU A 130 -7.68 12.52 -10.38
N GLU A 131 -7.88 11.24 -9.96
CA GLU A 131 -9.08 10.86 -9.20
C GLU A 131 -9.22 11.64 -7.89
N TYR A 132 -8.13 12.19 -7.34
CA TYR A 132 -8.12 12.92 -6.08
C TYR A 132 -8.29 14.45 -6.24
N ASP A 133 -8.24 15.01 -7.45
CA ASP A 133 -8.28 16.47 -7.68
C ASP A 133 -9.51 17.15 -7.06
N ASN A 134 -10.68 16.50 -7.15
CA ASN A 134 -11.94 17.00 -6.62
C ASN A 134 -12.57 16.06 -5.58
N LEU A 135 -11.80 15.10 -5.09
CA LEU A 135 -12.29 14.16 -4.10
C LEU A 135 -12.19 14.76 -2.70
N HIS A 136 -13.22 14.52 -1.88
CA HIS A 136 -13.24 14.87 -0.48
C HIS A 136 -13.14 13.61 0.40
N PHE A 137 -12.32 13.67 1.45
CA PHE A 137 -12.24 12.62 2.45
C PHE A 137 -13.46 12.62 3.38
N ILE A 138 -14.02 13.82 3.63
CA ILE A 138 -15.27 13.99 4.36
C ILE A 138 -16.39 14.19 3.34
N ARG A 139 -17.26 13.19 3.22
CA ARG A 139 -18.41 13.23 2.30
C ARG A 139 -19.43 14.27 2.73
N SER A 140 -20.32 14.69 1.82
CA SER A 140 -21.37 15.69 2.08
C SER A 140 -22.30 15.33 3.25
N ASN A 141 -22.43 14.05 3.57
CA ASN A 141 -23.20 13.56 4.72
C ASN A 141 -22.39 13.47 6.03
N GLY A 142 -21.14 13.97 6.05
CA GLY A 142 -20.23 13.94 7.19
C GLY A 142 -19.52 12.59 7.40
N SER A 143 -19.80 11.55 6.62
CA SER A 143 -19.08 10.27 6.73
C SER A 143 -17.72 10.36 6.05
N LEU A 144 -16.75 9.56 6.52
CA LEU A 144 -15.41 9.49 5.93
C LEU A 144 -15.39 8.57 4.71
N ASP A 145 -14.65 8.96 3.68
CA ASP A 145 -14.31 8.05 2.57
C ASP A 145 -13.15 7.15 2.96
N LEU A 146 -13.46 5.94 3.39
CA LEU A 146 -12.49 4.93 3.78
C LEU A 146 -12.10 3.99 2.63
N THR A 147 -12.33 4.38 1.39
CA THR A 147 -11.92 3.62 0.20
C THR A 147 -10.39 3.66 0.08
N THR A 148 -9.77 2.51 0.20
CA THR A 148 -8.30 2.39 0.15
C THR A 148 -7.76 2.43 -1.27
N ASN A 149 -6.48 2.78 -1.42
CA ASN A 149 -5.78 2.72 -2.71
C ASN A 149 -5.82 1.32 -3.35
N VAL A 150 -5.73 0.25 -2.57
CA VAL A 150 -5.90 -1.13 -3.05
C VAL A 150 -7.20 -1.27 -3.85
N THR A 151 -8.30 -0.72 -3.33
CA THR A 151 -9.61 -0.77 -4.01
C THR A 151 -9.62 0.12 -5.26
N ARG A 152 -9.12 1.36 -5.17
CA ARG A 152 -9.10 2.29 -6.32
C ARG A 152 -8.27 1.74 -7.47
N ILE A 153 -7.01 1.38 -7.21
CA ILE A 153 -6.08 0.86 -8.22
C ILE A 153 -6.61 -0.43 -8.84
N THR A 154 -7.14 -1.36 -8.02
CA THR A 154 -7.74 -2.59 -8.55
C THR A 154 -8.91 -2.29 -9.47
N ASN A 155 -9.82 -1.39 -9.08
CA ASN A 155 -10.98 -1.00 -9.90
C ASN A 155 -10.56 -0.30 -11.21
N THR A 156 -9.56 0.57 -11.17
CA THR A 156 -9.03 1.23 -12.37
C THR A 156 -8.38 0.22 -13.30
N CYS A 157 -7.57 -0.70 -12.79
CA CYS A 157 -6.99 -1.77 -13.61
C CYS A 157 -8.02 -2.72 -14.21
N LEU A 158 -9.16 -2.96 -13.54
CA LEU A 158 -10.26 -3.76 -14.09
C LEU A 158 -10.84 -3.13 -15.37
N LYS A 159 -10.89 -1.79 -15.47
CA LYS A 159 -11.31 -1.09 -16.72
C LYS A 159 -10.39 -1.40 -17.90
N TYR A 160 -9.13 -1.74 -17.64
CA TYR A 160 -8.10 -2.06 -18.63
C TYR A 160 -7.86 -3.56 -18.83
N GLY A 161 -8.76 -4.41 -18.31
CA GLY A 161 -8.70 -5.86 -18.51
C GLY A 161 -7.86 -6.63 -17.50
N PHE A 162 -7.62 -6.05 -16.29
CA PHE A 162 -7.03 -6.80 -15.19
C PHE A 162 -7.82 -8.08 -14.88
N VAL A 163 -7.12 -9.20 -14.82
CA VAL A 163 -7.70 -10.50 -14.46
C VAL A 163 -7.27 -10.89 -13.05
N PRO A 164 -8.18 -11.02 -12.09
CA PRO A 164 -7.87 -11.34 -10.68
C PRO A 164 -7.55 -12.83 -10.52
N ASN A 165 -6.34 -13.25 -10.87
CA ASN A 165 -5.93 -14.67 -10.93
C ASN A 165 -4.56 -14.97 -10.31
N ASN A 166 -3.91 -13.97 -9.70
CA ASN A 166 -2.56 -14.05 -9.13
C ASN A 166 -1.49 -14.57 -10.13
N LYS A 167 -1.62 -14.23 -11.41
CA LYS A 167 -0.63 -14.57 -12.44
C LYS A 167 0.00 -13.31 -13.00
N LEU A 168 1.27 -13.44 -13.42
CA LEU A 168 1.98 -12.37 -14.11
C LEU A 168 1.13 -11.84 -15.27
N GLN A 169 0.90 -10.54 -15.30
CA GLN A 169 0.17 -9.85 -16.35
C GLN A 169 0.58 -8.38 -16.42
N THR A 170 0.33 -7.76 -17.57
CA THR A 170 0.55 -6.32 -17.76
C THR A 170 -0.74 -5.68 -18.21
N VAL A 171 -1.13 -4.60 -17.53
CA VAL A 171 -2.37 -3.86 -17.76
C VAL A 171 -2.01 -2.39 -17.93
N ASN A 172 -2.28 -1.82 -19.10
CA ASN A 172 -1.95 -0.42 -19.43
C ASN A 172 -0.51 -0.01 -19.03
N GLY A 173 0.48 -0.87 -19.34
CA GLY A 173 1.90 -0.65 -19.00
C GLY A 173 2.28 -0.95 -17.54
N PHE A 174 1.32 -1.28 -16.70
CA PHE A 174 1.53 -1.67 -15.31
C PHE A 174 1.62 -3.19 -15.18
N THR A 175 2.79 -3.70 -14.86
CA THR A 175 3.05 -5.13 -14.67
C THR A 175 2.71 -5.55 -13.24
N LEU A 176 1.96 -6.63 -13.12
CA LEU A 176 1.53 -7.20 -11.84
C LEU A 176 2.15 -8.58 -11.67
N LEU A 177 3.04 -8.69 -10.68
CA LEU A 177 3.73 -9.92 -10.32
C LEU A 177 2.84 -10.77 -9.39
N PRO A 178 2.94 -12.12 -9.43
CA PRO A 178 2.32 -12.98 -8.44
C PRO A 178 2.68 -12.56 -7.00
N CYS A 179 1.80 -12.85 -6.04
CA CYS A 179 1.95 -12.36 -4.66
C CYS A 179 3.25 -12.84 -3.98
N ASP A 180 3.81 -13.99 -4.35
CA ASP A 180 5.06 -14.52 -3.80
C ASP A 180 6.29 -13.64 -4.08
N TYR A 181 6.23 -12.75 -5.08
CA TYR A 181 7.33 -11.83 -5.37
C TYR A 181 7.45 -10.70 -4.35
N LEU A 182 6.34 -10.00 -4.07
CA LEU A 182 6.35 -8.73 -3.32
C LEU A 182 5.47 -8.76 -2.06
N CYS A 183 4.54 -9.69 -1.96
CA CYS A 183 3.56 -9.77 -0.89
C CYS A 183 3.28 -11.22 -0.48
N PRO A 184 4.33 -11.99 -0.06
CA PRO A 184 4.21 -13.42 0.25
C PRO A 184 3.48 -13.70 1.56
N LYS A 185 3.08 -12.66 2.30
CA LYS A 185 2.37 -12.79 3.58
C LYS A 185 0.88 -12.60 3.40
N ASP A 186 0.10 -13.59 3.79
CA ASP A 186 -1.35 -13.48 3.76
C ASP A 186 -1.86 -12.43 4.76
N LEU A 187 -2.74 -11.55 4.31
CA LEU A 187 -3.28 -10.44 5.11
C LEU A 187 -4.13 -10.94 6.28
N GLU A 188 -4.89 -12.03 6.09
CA GLU A 188 -5.82 -12.54 7.10
C GLU A 188 -5.15 -13.53 8.05
N THR A 189 -4.51 -14.57 7.51
CA THR A 189 -3.90 -15.65 8.29
C THR A 189 -2.55 -15.25 8.89
N LYS A 190 -1.84 -14.29 8.23
CA LYS A 190 -0.45 -13.92 8.49
C LYS A 190 0.57 -15.03 8.19
N GLU A 191 0.14 -16.10 7.54
CA GLU A 191 1.05 -17.09 7.01
C GLU A 191 2.00 -16.48 5.99
N LEU A 192 3.24 -16.92 6.01
CA LEU A 192 4.31 -16.40 5.17
C LEU A 192 4.77 -17.51 4.20
N HIS A 193 4.63 -17.24 2.90
CA HIS A 193 4.97 -18.16 1.82
C HIS A 193 6.14 -17.62 0.99
N VAL A 194 7.35 -17.65 1.57
CA VAL A 194 8.58 -17.21 0.88
C VAL A 194 8.99 -18.26 -0.15
N THR A 195 9.28 -17.80 -1.37
CA THR A 195 9.80 -18.60 -2.47
C THR A 195 11.15 -18.06 -2.94
N GLU A 196 11.74 -18.69 -3.92
CA GLU A 196 12.96 -18.17 -4.58
C GLU A 196 12.72 -16.83 -5.29
N ASN A 197 11.46 -16.54 -5.69
CA ASN A 197 11.05 -15.30 -6.35
C ASN A 197 10.90 -14.14 -5.37
N THR A 198 10.78 -14.39 -4.07
CA THR A 198 10.44 -13.36 -3.08
C THR A 198 11.55 -12.32 -2.97
N LEU A 199 11.18 -11.06 -3.23
CA LEU A 199 12.04 -9.88 -3.16
C LEU A 199 11.85 -9.11 -1.86
N CYS A 200 10.61 -9.04 -1.35
CA CYS A 200 10.28 -8.34 -0.12
C CYS A 200 9.09 -8.96 0.60
N ILE A 201 8.85 -8.54 1.83
CA ILE A 201 7.71 -8.95 2.66
C ILE A 201 6.95 -7.71 3.12
N HIS A 202 5.67 -7.60 2.78
CA HIS A 202 4.78 -6.63 3.40
C HIS A 202 4.22 -7.21 4.70
N HIS A 203 4.57 -6.61 5.83
CA HIS A 203 4.25 -7.18 7.15
C HIS A 203 2.79 -6.99 7.56
N PHE A 204 2.07 -6.04 6.94
CA PHE A 204 0.68 -5.71 7.31
C PHE A 204 0.53 -5.36 8.80
N ASP A 205 1.40 -4.49 9.31
CA ASP A 205 1.34 -4.04 10.71
C ASP A 205 0.04 -3.28 11.01
N GLY A 206 -0.45 -2.55 10.01
CA GLY A 206 -1.66 -1.74 10.14
C GLY A 206 -1.48 -0.69 11.25
N SER A 207 -0.37 0.02 11.26
CA SER A 207 -0.04 1.06 12.27
C SER A 207 -1.18 2.07 12.46
N TRP A 208 -1.93 2.35 11.39
CA TRP A 208 -3.08 3.25 11.33
C TRP A 208 -4.36 2.69 11.98
N LEU A 209 -4.42 1.38 12.28
CA LEU A 209 -5.61 0.78 12.88
C LEU A 209 -5.67 1.06 14.39
N PRO A 210 -6.86 1.39 14.94
CA PRO A 210 -7.05 1.50 16.37
C PRO A 210 -6.62 0.24 17.12
N LYS A 211 -6.07 0.40 18.31
CA LYS A 211 -5.62 -0.73 19.17
C LYS A 211 -6.74 -1.76 19.41
N SER A 212 -7.98 -1.30 19.55
CA SER A 212 -9.17 -2.16 19.69
C SER A 212 -9.39 -3.07 18.49
N VAL A 213 -9.22 -2.54 17.28
CA VAL A 213 -9.35 -3.30 16.02
C VAL A 213 -8.20 -4.31 15.88
N LYS A 214 -6.97 -3.91 16.19
CA LYS A 214 -5.81 -4.82 16.20
C LYS A 214 -6.03 -5.98 17.19
N ARG A 215 -6.50 -5.69 18.42
CA ARG A 215 -6.83 -6.72 19.43
C ARG A 215 -7.93 -7.66 18.93
N LYS A 216 -9.01 -7.13 18.36
CA LYS A 216 -10.11 -7.94 17.81
C LYS A 216 -9.61 -8.87 16.70
N ARG A 217 -8.83 -8.38 15.74
CA ARG A 217 -8.22 -9.19 14.68
C ARG A 217 -7.30 -10.28 15.23
N LYS A 218 -6.48 -9.96 16.27
CA LYS A 218 -5.62 -10.94 16.93
C LYS A 218 -6.46 -12.05 17.60
N LEU A 219 -7.54 -11.69 18.31
CA LEU A 219 -8.44 -12.65 18.96
C LEU A 219 -9.16 -13.52 17.92
N GLN A 220 -9.65 -12.93 16.83
CA GLN A 220 -10.30 -13.67 15.74
C GLN A 220 -9.38 -14.72 15.12
N ARG A 221 -8.10 -14.41 14.96
CA ARG A 221 -7.10 -15.39 14.47
C ARG A 221 -6.88 -16.53 15.44
N LEU A 222 -6.77 -16.24 16.74
CA LEU A 222 -6.57 -17.26 17.78
C LEU A 222 -7.76 -18.19 17.92
N LEU A 223 -8.99 -17.67 17.79
CA LEU A 223 -10.23 -18.42 17.95
C LEU A 223 -10.68 -19.17 16.69
N GLY A 224 -10.06 -18.89 15.53
CA GLY A 224 -10.44 -19.46 14.24
C GLY A 224 -11.76 -18.93 13.67
N LYS A 225 -11.96 -19.10 12.36
CA LYS A 225 -13.14 -18.53 11.63
C LYS A 225 -14.49 -19.07 12.15
N ARG A 226 -14.54 -20.33 12.60
CA ARG A 226 -15.82 -20.98 13.08
C ARG A 226 -16.33 -20.37 14.38
N ILE A 227 -15.44 -20.13 15.36
CA ILE A 227 -15.83 -19.59 16.67
C ILE A 227 -16.19 -18.11 16.56
N THR A 228 -15.49 -17.34 15.71
CA THR A 228 -15.81 -15.93 15.51
C THR A 228 -17.14 -15.70 14.80
N SER A 229 -17.52 -16.56 13.85
CA SER A 229 -18.86 -16.53 13.21
C SER A 229 -19.96 -16.80 14.24
N TRP A 230 -19.74 -17.73 15.14
CA TRP A 230 -20.69 -18.07 16.21
C TRP A 230 -20.83 -16.93 17.23
N CYS A 231 -19.75 -16.28 17.63
CA CYS A 231 -19.77 -15.09 18.49
C CYS A 231 -20.49 -13.89 17.84
N VAL A 232 -20.35 -13.68 16.54
CA VAL A 232 -21.07 -12.62 15.80
C VAL A 232 -22.56 -12.96 15.72
N TRP A 233 -22.92 -14.21 15.49
CA TRP A 233 -24.30 -14.69 15.46
C TRP A 233 -25.00 -14.52 16.82
N LEU A 234 -24.34 -14.90 17.93
CA LEU A 234 -24.84 -14.69 19.28
C LEU A 234 -25.08 -13.22 19.62
N LYS A 235 -24.17 -12.31 19.21
CA LYS A 235 -24.37 -10.87 19.40
C LYS A 235 -25.59 -10.32 18.67
N ARG A 236 -25.91 -10.84 17.49
CA ARG A 236 -27.12 -10.48 16.74
C ARG A 236 -28.41 -10.94 17.44
N LEU A 237 -28.36 -12.07 18.16
CA LEU A 237 -29.50 -12.57 18.94
C LEU A 237 -29.72 -11.81 20.26
N CYS A 238 -28.67 -11.23 20.84
CA CYS A 238 -28.79 -10.43 22.08
C CYS A 238 -29.06 -8.94 21.84
N SER A 239 -29.24 -8.52 20.59
CA SER A 239 -29.51 -7.13 20.18
C SER A 239 -30.94 -6.95 19.65
N ILE A 240 -31.87 -7.87 20.02
CA ILE A 240 -33.32 -7.76 19.82
C ILE A 240 -34.00 -7.48 21.15
#